data_ef12e4376a550c028bf16ce7cd28d605
#
_entry.id   ef12e4376a550c028bf16ce7cd28d605
#
_cell.length_a   1.000
_cell.length_b   1.000
_cell.length_c   1.000
_cell.angle_alpha   90.00
_cell.angle_beta   90.00
_cell.angle_gamma   90.00
#
_symmetry.space_group_name_H-M   'P 1'
#
loop_
_entity.id
_entity.type
_entity.pdbx_description
1 polymer ?
#
loop_
_entity_poly.entity_id
_entity_poly.type
_entity_poly.pdbx_seq_one_letter_code
_entity_poly.pdbx_strand_id
1 'polypeptide(L)'
;PTKVENVRALKSETYLSQAEGANPKLAPKPINADDMPLLISLSSGTTGRPKGPAITHQQMINRFINQTVSLSFDWYDRFMVATPLYFGGGRTFALSYLYLGGTIVLFPPPYKPEELVDAMKQFQPSSLFLVPTLLRRMLSLRDRDLKPFSKLRVLISSGAPIFAEECEEICAR
;
A
#
# COMPACT_ATOMS: atom_id res chain seq x y z
N PRO A 1 -13.86 27.92 -6.83
CA PRO A 1 -13.10 26.76 -7.25
C PRO A 1 -11.76 27.26 -7.73
N THR A 2 -10.73 27.02 -6.92
CA THR A 2 -9.34 27.37 -7.24
C THR A 2 -8.92 26.51 -8.44
N LYS A 3 -8.65 27.15 -9.58
CA LYS A 3 -8.02 26.49 -10.72
C LYS A 3 -6.65 25.98 -10.26
N VAL A 4 -6.44 24.67 -10.26
CA VAL A 4 -5.11 24.10 -10.05
C VAL A 4 -4.33 24.33 -11.35
N GLU A 5 -3.54 25.40 -11.37
CA GLU A 5 -2.61 25.68 -12.45
C GLU A 5 -1.34 24.84 -12.21
N ASN A 6 -0.84 24.17 -13.26
CA ASN A 6 0.40 23.38 -13.25
C ASN A 6 0.35 21.92 -12.72
N VAL A 7 -0.69 21.17 -13.00
CA VAL A 7 -0.62 19.71 -12.85
C VAL A 7 0.17 19.12 -14.02
N ARG A 8 1.36 18.58 -13.77
CA ARG A 8 2.12 17.78 -14.75
C ARG A 8 1.86 16.30 -14.51
N ALA A 9 1.28 15.61 -15.49
CA ALA A 9 1.30 14.16 -15.53
C ALA A 9 2.69 13.72 -16.07
N LEU A 10 3.48 13.05 -15.23
CA LEU A 10 4.75 12.45 -15.64
C LEU A 10 4.51 10.99 -16.04
N LYS A 11 4.97 10.60 -17.23
CA LYS A 11 5.05 9.18 -17.58
C LYS A 11 6.15 8.53 -16.73
N SER A 12 5.95 7.27 -16.33
CA SER A 12 6.90 6.55 -15.49
C SER A 12 8.33 6.53 -16.02
N GLU A 13 8.48 6.38 -17.34
CA GLU A 13 9.79 6.41 -18.03
C GLU A 13 10.49 7.77 -17.91
N THR A 14 9.75 8.86 -18.03
CA THR A 14 10.28 10.22 -17.87
C THR A 14 10.69 10.48 -16.41
N TYR A 15 9.93 9.96 -15.45
CA TYR A 15 10.26 10.10 -14.04
C TYR A 15 11.56 9.34 -13.70
N LEU A 16 11.71 8.10 -14.16
CA LEU A 16 12.91 7.29 -13.92
C LEU A 16 14.16 7.95 -14.51
N SER A 17 14.10 8.43 -15.76
CA SER A 17 15.24 9.12 -16.38
C SER A 17 15.62 10.42 -15.68
N GLN A 18 14.65 11.15 -15.12
CA GLN A 18 14.92 12.35 -14.31
C GLN A 18 15.47 12.00 -12.93
N ALA A 19 15.05 10.89 -12.33
CA ALA A 19 15.54 10.43 -11.05
C ALA A 19 17.00 9.94 -11.14
N GLU A 20 17.40 9.29 -12.23
CA GLU A 20 18.79 8.87 -12.48
C GLU A 20 19.77 10.07 -12.59
N GLY A 21 19.28 11.21 -13.09
CA GLY A 21 20.05 12.46 -13.16
C GLY A 21 19.98 13.32 -11.88
N ALA A 22 19.19 12.94 -10.88
CA ALA A 22 19.02 13.74 -9.69
C ALA A 22 20.25 13.68 -8.78
N ASN A 23 20.64 14.86 -8.24
CA ASN A 23 21.75 14.91 -7.29
C ASN A 23 21.29 14.39 -5.92
N PRO A 24 21.80 13.25 -5.44
CA PRO A 24 21.39 12.67 -4.16
C PRO A 24 21.77 13.53 -2.94
N LYS A 25 22.61 14.54 -3.13
CA LYS A 25 23.01 15.48 -2.06
C LYS A 25 22.02 16.63 -1.85
N LEU A 26 21.04 16.78 -2.74
CA LEU A 26 19.95 17.76 -2.57
C LEU A 26 18.85 17.16 -1.68
N ALA A 27 19.11 17.09 -0.38
CA ALA A 27 18.04 16.76 0.56
C ALA A 27 16.93 17.83 0.50
N PRO A 28 15.65 17.43 0.48
CA PRO A 28 14.55 18.38 0.59
C PRO A 28 14.72 19.21 1.87
N LYS A 29 14.50 20.51 1.78
CA LYS A 29 14.49 21.35 2.98
C LYS A 29 13.35 20.89 3.88
N PRO A 30 13.55 20.74 5.19
CA PRO A 30 12.48 20.45 6.12
C PRO A 30 11.38 21.50 5.98
N ILE A 31 10.16 21.05 5.71
CA ILE A 31 8.98 21.92 5.69
C ILE A 31 8.37 21.84 7.07
N ASN A 32 8.47 22.91 7.84
CA ASN A 32 7.87 22.99 9.16
C ASN A 32 6.40 23.42 9.00
N ALA A 33 5.53 22.46 8.67
CA ALA A 33 4.14 22.77 8.38
C ALA A 33 3.23 21.60 8.71
N ASP A 34 2.98 21.40 9.99
CA ASP A 34 2.10 20.32 10.50
C ASP A 34 0.71 20.34 9.84
N ASP A 35 0.20 21.52 9.54
CA ASP A 35 -1.08 21.74 8.89
C ASP A 35 -1.04 21.78 7.34
N MET A 36 0.15 21.66 6.74
CA MET A 36 0.26 21.64 5.28
C MET A 36 -0.35 20.36 4.70
N PRO A 37 -1.21 20.47 3.66
CA PRO A 37 -1.72 19.31 2.96
C PRO A 37 -0.58 18.50 2.31
N LEU A 38 -0.49 17.23 2.68
CA LEU A 38 0.42 16.25 2.06
C LEU A 38 -0.26 15.54 0.89
N LEU A 39 -1.54 15.21 1.04
CA LEU A 39 -2.24 14.33 0.13
C LEU A 39 -3.71 14.73 0.01
N ILE A 40 -4.23 14.74 -1.21
CA ILE A 40 -5.66 14.80 -1.48
C ILE A 40 -6.11 13.42 -1.92
N SER A 41 -6.97 12.77 -1.12
CA SER A 41 -7.49 11.42 -1.40
C SER A 41 -8.88 11.53 -2.03
N LEU A 42 -8.94 11.41 -3.35
CA LEU A 42 -10.21 11.49 -4.08
C LEU A 42 -11.08 10.25 -3.83
N SER A 43 -12.36 10.46 -3.60
CA SER A 43 -13.39 9.42 -3.55
C SER A 43 -14.53 9.76 -4.51
N SER A 44 -15.21 8.75 -5.03
CA SER A 44 -16.29 8.91 -6.03
C SER A 44 -17.52 9.67 -5.53
N GLY A 45 -17.63 9.89 -4.23
CA GLY A 45 -18.73 10.63 -3.60
C GLY A 45 -20.13 10.10 -3.97
N THR A 46 -20.99 9.87 -3.00
CA THR A 46 -22.38 9.40 -3.22
C THR A 46 -23.24 10.43 -3.97
N THR A 47 -22.79 11.67 -4.09
CA THR A 47 -23.48 12.78 -4.76
C THR A 47 -23.01 13.01 -6.21
N GLY A 48 -22.21 12.10 -6.78
CA GLY A 48 -21.70 12.20 -8.15
C GLY A 48 -20.55 13.21 -8.36
N ARG A 49 -20.21 14.02 -7.35
CA ARG A 49 -19.03 14.90 -7.38
C ARG A 49 -17.89 14.28 -6.57
N PRO A 50 -16.69 14.11 -7.14
CA PRO A 50 -15.55 13.64 -6.38
C PRO A 50 -15.29 14.53 -5.16
N LYS A 51 -15.13 13.90 -3.99
CA LYS A 51 -14.70 14.59 -2.77
C LYS A 51 -13.27 14.21 -2.50
N GLY A 52 -12.46 15.20 -2.16
CA GLY A 52 -11.04 15.00 -1.90
C GLY A 52 -10.65 15.63 -0.57
N PRO A 53 -10.80 14.92 0.56
CA PRO A 53 -10.26 15.42 1.82
C PRO A 53 -8.75 15.59 1.70
N ALA A 54 -8.27 16.74 2.13
CA ALA A 54 -6.85 17.01 2.29
C ALA A 54 -6.37 16.36 3.59
N ILE A 55 -5.32 15.59 3.51
CA ILE A 55 -4.66 14.96 4.65
C ILE A 55 -3.34 15.70 4.88
N THR A 56 -3.13 16.24 6.09
CA THR A 56 -1.91 16.98 6.43
C THR A 56 -0.73 16.05 6.73
N HIS A 57 0.48 16.60 6.77
CA HIS A 57 1.67 15.88 7.19
C HIS A 57 1.50 15.28 8.59
N GLN A 58 1.04 16.07 9.56
CA GLN A 58 0.82 15.60 10.92
C GLN A 58 -0.19 14.46 11.02
N GLN A 59 -1.31 14.57 10.30
CA GLN A 59 -2.30 13.50 10.26
C GLN A 59 -1.73 12.20 9.67
N MET A 60 -0.87 12.31 8.66
CA MET A 60 -0.24 11.15 8.06
C MET A 60 0.77 10.50 8.99
N ILE A 61 1.61 11.29 9.68
CA ILE A 61 2.56 10.79 10.68
C ILE A 61 1.83 10.08 11.82
N ASN A 62 0.78 10.69 12.37
CA ASN A 62 -0.04 10.07 13.42
C ASN A 62 -0.63 8.74 12.97
N ARG A 63 -1.05 8.66 11.70
CA ARG A 63 -1.55 7.41 11.11
C ARG A 63 -0.46 6.35 11.02
N PHE A 64 0.75 6.71 10.59
CA PHE A 64 1.88 5.79 10.53
C PHE A 64 2.21 5.22 11.91
N ILE A 65 2.30 6.07 12.93
CA ILE A 65 2.56 5.65 14.30
C ILE A 65 1.46 4.69 14.78
N ASN A 66 0.19 5.07 14.62
CA ASN A 66 -0.93 4.23 15.04
C ASN A 66 -0.94 2.87 14.33
N GLN A 67 -0.69 2.83 13.02
CA GLN A 67 -0.63 1.57 12.26
C GLN A 67 0.56 0.71 12.69
N THR A 68 1.70 1.33 12.93
CA THR A 68 2.89 0.63 13.43
C THR A 68 2.61 -0.08 14.74
N VAL A 69 2.03 0.65 15.70
CA VAL A 69 1.72 0.09 17.03
C VAL A 69 0.61 -0.95 16.94
N SER A 70 -0.52 -0.63 16.27
CA SER A 70 -1.70 -1.49 16.25
C SER A 70 -1.55 -2.75 15.41
N LEU A 71 -0.73 -2.71 14.35
CA LEU A 71 -0.53 -3.82 13.40
C LEU A 71 0.86 -4.44 13.53
N SER A 72 1.64 -4.00 14.52
CA SER A 72 3.00 -4.53 14.81
C SER A 72 3.92 -4.49 13.58
N PHE A 73 3.92 -3.36 12.84
CA PHE A 73 4.85 -3.18 11.72
C PHE A 73 6.28 -3.06 12.21
N ASP A 74 7.22 -3.57 11.45
CA ASP A 74 8.63 -3.53 11.80
C ASP A 74 9.50 -3.03 10.62
N TRP A 75 10.64 -2.43 10.94
CA TRP A 75 11.58 -1.89 9.96
C TRP A 75 12.25 -2.98 9.12
N TYR A 76 12.36 -4.21 9.62
CA TYR A 76 12.90 -5.34 8.87
C TYR A 76 11.86 -6.03 7.98
N ASP A 77 10.60 -5.62 8.04
CA ASP A 77 9.57 -6.20 7.20
C ASP A 77 9.80 -5.87 5.72
N ARG A 78 9.42 -6.83 4.91
CA ARG A 78 9.25 -6.69 3.48
C ARG A 78 7.76 -6.73 3.15
N PHE A 79 7.19 -5.56 2.95
CA PHE A 79 5.76 -5.40 2.70
C PHE A 79 5.44 -5.46 1.20
N MET A 80 4.61 -6.42 0.80
CA MET A 80 4.13 -6.50 -0.58
C MET A 80 2.79 -5.79 -0.75
N VAL A 81 2.73 -4.91 -1.74
CA VAL A 81 1.51 -4.19 -2.15
C VAL A 81 1.01 -4.79 -3.44
N ALA A 82 -0.07 -5.57 -3.35
CA ALA A 82 -0.72 -6.23 -4.48
C ALA A 82 -1.97 -5.48 -4.97
N THR A 83 -2.12 -4.21 -4.59
CA THR A 83 -3.20 -3.32 -5.01
C THR A 83 -2.63 -2.03 -5.59
N PRO A 84 -3.36 -1.34 -6.48
CA PRO A 84 -2.90 -0.05 -7.00
C PRO A 84 -2.73 0.98 -5.88
N LEU A 85 -1.65 1.76 -5.93
CA LEU A 85 -1.35 2.77 -4.91
C LEU A 85 -2.30 3.98 -4.91
N TYR A 86 -3.14 4.15 -5.91
CA TYR A 86 -4.19 5.16 -5.86
C TYR A 86 -5.32 4.80 -4.89
N PHE A 87 -5.47 3.52 -4.50
CA PHE A 87 -6.34 3.12 -3.41
C PHE A 87 -5.70 3.42 -2.04
N GLY A 88 -6.52 3.97 -1.12
CA GLY A 88 -6.05 4.43 0.18
C GLY A 88 -5.41 3.36 1.06
N GLY A 89 -5.95 2.13 1.09
CA GLY A 89 -5.45 1.05 1.94
C GLY A 89 -4.00 0.69 1.64
N GLY A 90 -3.73 0.15 0.44
CA GLY A 90 -2.38 -0.27 0.05
C GLY A 90 -1.36 0.85 0.13
N ARG A 91 -1.74 2.05 -0.34
CA ARG A 91 -0.87 3.23 -0.26
C ARG A 91 -0.49 3.59 1.18
N THR A 92 -1.46 3.65 2.08
CA THR A 92 -1.19 4.10 3.45
C THR A 92 -0.28 3.12 4.19
N PHE A 93 -0.51 1.82 4.05
CA PHE A 93 0.35 0.80 4.64
C PHE A 93 1.77 0.84 4.03
N ALA A 94 1.89 0.97 2.70
CA ALA A 94 3.18 1.10 2.05
C ALA A 94 3.97 2.31 2.59
N LEU A 95 3.32 3.46 2.71
CA LEU A 95 3.96 4.66 3.26
C LEU A 95 4.35 4.49 4.75
N SER A 96 3.56 3.74 5.54
CA SER A 96 3.91 3.43 6.94
C SER A 96 5.19 2.59 7.02
N TYR A 97 5.30 1.55 6.19
CA TYR A 97 6.52 0.73 6.14
C TYR A 97 7.74 1.53 5.65
N LEU A 98 7.58 2.41 4.65
CA LEU A 98 8.67 3.30 4.22
C LEU A 98 9.08 4.27 5.33
N TYR A 99 8.13 4.81 6.07
CA TYR A 99 8.39 5.69 7.22
C TYR A 99 9.23 4.98 8.30
N LEU A 100 9.01 3.68 8.50
CA LEU A 100 9.79 2.85 9.43
C LEU A 100 11.17 2.45 8.88
N GLY A 101 11.43 2.62 7.59
CA GLY A 101 12.65 2.13 6.94
C GLY A 101 12.53 0.70 6.39
N GLY A 102 11.32 0.15 6.32
CA GLY A 102 11.05 -1.17 5.76
C GLY A 102 11.18 -1.23 4.24
N THR A 103 11.14 -2.43 3.69
CA THR A 103 11.21 -2.68 2.24
C THR A 103 9.81 -2.80 1.64
N ILE A 104 9.57 -2.15 0.50
CA ILE A 104 8.31 -2.27 -0.25
C ILE A 104 8.53 -3.07 -1.53
N VAL A 105 7.67 -4.06 -1.74
CA VAL A 105 7.55 -4.79 -3.00
C VAL A 105 6.26 -4.37 -3.68
N LEU A 106 6.36 -3.70 -4.81
CA LEU A 106 5.20 -3.29 -5.62
C LEU A 106 4.86 -4.40 -6.61
N PHE A 107 3.65 -4.93 -6.50
CA PHE A 107 3.12 -5.93 -7.42
C PHE A 107 1.73 -5.48 -7.91
N PRO A 108 1.67 -4.54 -8.86
CA PRO A 108 0.42 -3.93 -9.29
C PRO A 108 -0.40 -4.88 -10.17
N PRO A 109 -1.75 -4.81 -10.09
CA PRO A 109 -2.61 -5.52 -11.03
C PRO A 109 -2.49 -4.92 -12.47
N PRO A 110 -2.95 -5.68 -13.50
CA PRO A 110 -3.66 -6.95 -13.40
C PRO A 110 -2.73 -8.15 -13.20
N TYR A 111 -3.14 -9.12 -12.37
CA TYR A 111 -2.43 -10.38 -12.18
C TYR A 111 -3.42 -11.52 -11.87
N LYS A 112 -2.98 -12.75 -12.12
CA LYS A 112 -3.68 -13.97 -11.68
C LYS A 112 -3.23 -14.35 -10.28
N PRO A 113 -4.05 -15.10 -9.50
CA PRO A 113 -3.66 -15.56 -8.18
C PRO A 113 -2.31 -16.30 -8.16
N GLU A 114 -2.05 -17.13 -9.15
CA GLU A 114 -0.80 -17.90 -9.28
C GLU A 114 0.42 -17.00 -9.46
N GLU A 115 0.28 -15.91 -10.20
CA GLU A 115 1.35 -14.94 -10.41
C GLU A 115 1.71 -14.21 -9.11
N LEU A 116 0.72 -13.92 -8.25
CA LEU A 116 0.98 -13.37 -6.92
C LEU A 116 1.74 -14.38 -6.04
N VAL A 117 1.36 -15.66 -6.07
CA VAL A 117 2.08 -16.72 -5.35
C VAL A 117 3.53 -16.81 -5.82
N ASP A 118 3.77 -16.75 -7.12
CA ASP A 118 5.12 -16.80 -7.67
C ASP A 118 5.94 -15.57 -7.30
N ALA A 119 5.33 -14.39 -7.31
CA ALA A 119 5.96 -13.17 -6.79
C ALA A 119 6.28 -13.29 -5.28
N MET A 120 5.41 -13.90 -4.49
CA MET A 120 5.68 -14.16 -3.07
C MET A 120 6.85 -15.12 -2.87
N LYS A 121 6.98 -16.16 -3.71
CA LYS A 121 8.15 -17.07 -3.68
C LYS A 121 9.44 -16.32 -4.01
N GLN A 122 9.39 -15.45 -5.04
CA GLN A 122 10.54 -14.70 -5.51
C GLN A 122 10.99 -13.64 -4.52
N PHE A 123 10.06 -12.82 -4.03
CA PHE A 123 10.37 -11.64 -3.22
C PHE A 123 10.31 -11.90 -1.72
N GLN A 124 9.75 -13.02 -1.29
CA GLN A 124 9.66 -13.45 0.11
C GLN A 124 9.16 -12.35 1.04
N PRO A 125 7.95 -11.79 0.83
CA PRO A 125 7.43 -10.78 1.73
C PRO A 125 7.16 -11.37 3.12
N SER A 126 7.38 -10.57 4.15
CA SER A 126 6.96 -10.87 5.53
C SER A 126 5.57 -10.30 5.85
N SER A 127 5.11 -9.36 5.04
CA SER A 127 3.83 -8.68 5.21
C SER A 127 3.15 -8.46 3.86
N LEU A 128 1.81 -8.61 3.84
CA LEU A 128 1.02 -8.51 2.61
C LEU A 128 -0.30 -7.79 2.89
N PHE A 129 -0.73 -6.94 1.96
CA PHE A 129 -2.07 -6.36 1.97
C PHE A 129 -2.89 -6.88 0.80
N LEU A 130 -4.05 -7.44 1.09
CA LEU A 130 -5.06 -7.87 0.10
C LEU A 130 -6.44 -7.35 0.48
N VAL A 131 -7.21 -6.91 -0.52
CA VAL A 131 -8.64 -6.70 -0.31
C VAL A 131 -9.38 -8.05 -0.25
N PRO A 132 -10.51 -8.17 0.46
CA PRO A 132 -11.21 -9.45 0.65
C PRO A 132 -11.49 -10.21 -0.65
N THR A 133 -11.83 -9.52 -1.73
CA THR A 133 -12.06 -10.14 -3.04
C THR A 133 -10.81 -10.85 -3.59
N LEU A 134 -9.64 -10.26 -3.41
CA LEU A 134 -8.37 -10.89 -3.82
C LEU A 134 -8.04 -12.06 -2.91
N LEU A 135 -8.26 -11.90 -1.62
CA LEU A 135 -8.04 -12.96 -0.65
C LEU A 135 -8.88 -14.20 -0.95
N ARG A 136 -10.19 -14.04 -1.27
CA ARG A 136 -11.07 -15.15 -1.70
C ARG A 136 -10.55 -15.84 -2.96
N ARG A 137 -9.99 -15.08 -3.90
CA ARG A 137 -9.36 -15.70 -5.10
C ARG A 137 -8.11 -16.51 -4.72
N MET A 138 -7.35 -16.09 -3.71
CA MET A 138 -6.22 -16.88 -3.22
C MET A 138 -6.70 -18.17 -2.57
N LEU A 139 -7.77 -18.14 -1.77
CA LEU A 139 -8.34 -19.32 -1.12
C LEU A 139 -8.86 -20.39 -2.12
N SER A 140 -9.16 -20.01 -3.34
CA SER A 140 -9.53 -20.98 -4.41
C SER A 140 -8.35 -21.79 -4.94
N LEU A 141 -7.11 -21.43 -4.60
CA LEU A 141 -5.92 -22.18 -4.98
C LEU A 141 -5.75 -23.44 -4.10
N ARG A 142 -4.97 -24.41 -4.59
CA ARG A 142 -4.64 -25.60 -3.82
C ARG A 142 -3.69 -25.26 -2.67
N ASP A 143 -3.79 -25.98 -1.56
CA ASP A 143 -2.99 -25.72 -0.35
C ASP A 143 -1.48 -25.68 -0.63
N ARG A 144 -0.98 -26.57 -1.48
CA ARG A 144 0.45 -26.55 -1.86
C ARG A 144 0.91 -25.25 -2.51
N ASP A 145 0.00 -24.54 -3.16
CA ASP A 145 0.29 -23.31 -3.85
C ASP A 145 0.25 -22.11 -2.88
N LEU A 146 -0.38 -22.29 -1.70
CA LEU A 146 -0.49 -21.30 -0.64
C LEU A 146 0.68 -21.32 0.37
N LYS A 147 1.61 -22.25 0.27
CA LYS A 147 2.79 -22.33 1.17
C LYS A 147 3.53 -21.00 1.40
N PRO A 148 3.64 -20.05 0.43
CA PRO A 148 4.26 -18.76 0.71
C PRO A 148 3.52 -17.91 1.75
N PHE A 149 2.20 -18.13 1.91
CA PHE A 149 1.41 -17.41 2.90
C PHE A 149 1.78 -17.77 4.33
N SER A 150 2.16 -19.01 4.61
CA SER A 150 2.59 -19.45 5.95
C SER A 150 3.88 -18.76 6.44
N LYS A 151 4.60 -18.08 5.55
CA LYS A 151 5.79 -17.29 5.88
C LYS A 151 5.47 -15.83 6.19
N LEU A 152 4.22 -15.40 5.98
CA LEU A 152 3.81 -14.05 6.32
C LEU A 152 3.75 -13.90 7.84
N ARG A 153 4.36 -12.84 8.33
CA ARG A 153 4.19 -12.40 9.72
C ARG A 153 2.88 -11.63 9.91
N VAL A 154 2.52 -10.85 8.90
CA VAL A 154 1.31 -10.02 8.90
C VAL A 154 0.59 -10.12 7.56
N LEU A 155 -0.67 -10.51 7.61
CA LEU A 155 -1.61 -10.40 6.50
C LEU A 155 -2.69 -9.38 6.86
N ILE A 156 -2.80 -8.33 6.09
CA ILE A 156 -3.78 -7.27 6.30
C ILE A 156 -4.86 -7.40 5.24
N SER A 157 -6.12 -7.39 5.69
CA SER A 157 -7.26 -7.30 4.77
C SER A 157 -8.21 -6.21 5.21
N SER A 158 -8.62 -5.35 4.27
CA SER A 158 -9.59 -4.30 4.52
C SER A 158 -10.25 -3.81 3.22
N GLY A 159 -11.27 -2.94 3.36
CA GLY A 159 -11.96 -2.33 2.24
C GLY A 159 -13.31 -2.97 1.88
N ALA A 160 -13.63 -4.14 2.44
CA ALA A 160 -14.93 -4.81 2.37
C ALA A 160 -15.09 -5.75 3.57
N PRO A 161 -16.30 -6.21 3.89
CA PRO A 161 -16.52 -7.22 4.92
C PRO A 161 -15.77 -8.53 4.62
N ILE A 162 -15.22 -9.12 5.67
CA ILE A 162 -14.65 -10.47 5.67
C ILE A 162 -15.39 -11.27 6.76
N PHE A 163 -15.72 -12.53 6.49
CA PHE A 163 -16.47 -13.38 7.41
C PHE A 163 -15.51 -14.16 8.30
N ALA A 164 -15.98 -14.60 9.46
CA ALA A 164 -15.18 -15.34 10.43
C ALA A 164 -14.63 -16.63 9.83
N GLU A 165 -15.46 -17.37 9.10
CA GLU A 165 -15.10 -18.63 8.42
C GLU A 165 -13.94 -18.41 7.42
N GLU A 166 -13.95 -17.29 6.69
CA GLU A 166 -12.88 -16.94 5.76
C GLU A 166 -11.56 -16.66 6.51
N CYS A 167 -11.64 -15.99 7.67
CA CYS A 167 -10.47 -15.75 8.51
C CYS A 167 -9.90 -17.07 9.07
N GLU A 168 -10.77 -17.96 9.55
CA GLU A 168 -10.38 -19.28 10.06
C GLU A 168 -9.72 -20.11 8.95
N GLU A 169 -10.29 -20.12 7.75
CA GLU A 169 -9.71 -20.83 6.61
C GLU A 169 -8.33 -20.31 6.24
N ILE A 170 -8.13 -18.98 6.25
CA ILE A 170 -6.84 -18.36 5.97
C ILE A 170 -5.79 -18.74 7.00
N CYS A 171 -6.17 -18.74 8.29
CA CYS A 171 -5.26 -19.07 9.37
C CYS A 171 -4.91 -20.57 9.44
N ALA A 172 -5.77 -21.43 8.90
CA ALA A 172 -5.56 -22.89 8.87
C ALA A 172 -4.64 -23.36 7.73
N ARG A 173 -4.44 -22.54 6.70
CA ARG A 173 -3.63 -22.86 5.51
C ARG A 173 -2.25 -22.20 5.55
#